data_c1d627f14e05d36a2e9302dedb8122c8
#
_entry.id   c1d627f14e05d36a2e9302dedb8122c8
#
_cell.length_a   1.000
_cell.length_b   1.000
_cell.length_c   1.000
_cell.angle_alpha   90.00
_cell.angle_beta   90.00
_cell.angle_gamma   90.00
#
_symmetry.space_group_name_H-M   'P 1'
#
loop_
_entity.id
_entity.type
_entity.pdbx_description
1 polymer ?
#
loop_
_entity_poly.entity_id
_entity_poly.type
_entity_poly.pdbx_seq_one_letter_code
_entity_poly.pdbx_strand_id
1 'polypeptide(L)'
;TLASGDSNRDIDEAFEMLESRRHRQFKLKIGKRSVKDDLAHVAQIKSALGDAAILTVDVNQAWDMHAARWGVKGLQDIGVAMVEQPIPAAQINNLASLSQSCEIAVMADEALRGADDAMNYARGPAADAFAVKVAQSGGLSNARDVIAIGQAAGLGIYGGTMLETGVGTAAALQLFCTVDKLHWGSELFGPLLFKDDILTTPLRYADFQVHLPKG
;
A
#
# COMPACT_ATOMS: atom_id res chain seq x y z
N THR A 1 4.18 -7.41 2.71
CA THR A 1 3.91 -6.74 4.00
C THR A 1 4.77 -7.34 5.08
N LEU A 2 5.42 -6.51 5.90
CA LEU A 2 6.15 -6.88 7.09
C LEU A 2 5.30 -6.44 8.30
N ALA A 3 4.93 -7.36 9.16
CA ALA A 3 3.94 -7.11 10.21
C ALA A 3 4.17 -7.92 11.50
N SER A 4 5.38 -8.46 11.69
CA SER A 4 5.69 -9.24 12.89
C SER A 4 5.68 -8.38 14.16
N GLY A 5 6.00 -7.10 14.00
CA GLY A 5 6.19 -6.16 15.09
C GLY A 5 7.56 -6.31 15.78
N ASP A 6 8.42 -7.19 15.31
CA ASP A 6 9.81 -7.32 15.74
C ASP A 6 10.72 -6.85 14.62
N SER A 7 11.53 -5.83 14.87
CA SER A 7 12.37 -5.21 13.83
C SER A 7 13.39 -6.19 13.25
N ASN A 8 13.99 -7.05 14.08
CA ASN A 8 15.00 -7.99 13.60
C ASN A 8 14.37 -9.05 12.71
N ARG A 9 13.22 -9.59 13.14
CA ARG A 9 12.46 -10.55 12.33
C ARG A 9 11.99 -9.95 11.01
N ASP A 10 11.48 -8.73 11.01
CA ASP A 10 11.05 -8.05 9.79
C ASP A 10 12.24 -7.75 8.85
N ILE A 11 13.42 -7.44 9.40
CA ILE A 11 14.67 -7.25 8.64
C ILE A 11 15.12 -8.59 8.00
N ASP A 12 15.16 -9.67 8.77
CA ASP A 12 15.57 -10.99 8.27
C ASP A 12 14.62 -11.45 7.14
N GLU A 13 13.31 -11.31 7.33
CA GLU A 13 12.30 -11.62 6.30
C GLU A 13 12.48 -10.78 5.03
N ALA A 14 12.79 -9.48 5.18
CA ALA A 14 13.02 -8.61 4.03
C ALA A 14 14.29 -9.01 3.25
N PHE A 15 15.38 -9.35 3.93
CA PHE A 15 16.60 -9.82 3.27
C PHE A 15 16.38 -11.14 2.52
N GLU A 16 15.67 -12.11 3.11
CA GLU A 16 15.29 -13.35 2.43
C GLU A 16 14.52 -13.08 1.12
N MET A 17 13.59 -12.11 1.14
CA MET A 17 12.82 -11.73 -0.03
C MET A 17 13.67 -10.99 -1.08
N LEU A 18 14.63 -10.18 -0.66
CA LEU A 18 15.57 -9.50 -1.55
C LEU A 18 16.52 -10.50 -2.23
N GLU A 19 17.11 -11.41 -1.47
CA GLU A 19 18.04 -12.43 -1.97
C GLU A 19 17.35 -13.39 -2.96
N SER A 20 16.14 -13.82 -2.64
CA SER A 20 15.32 -14.63 -3.54
C SER A 20 14.77 -13.86 -4.75
N ARG A 21 15.02 -12.55 -4.85
CA ARG A 21 14.48 -11.64 -5.88
C ARG A 21 12.95 -11.66 -5.97
N ARG A 22 12.27 -11.93 -4.86
CA ARG A 22 10.81 -12.02 -4.80
C ARG A 22 10.18 -10.65 -4.61
N HIS A 23 10.63 -9.86 -3.63
CA HIS A 23 10.13 -8.52 -3.32
C HIS A 23 11.29 -7.56 -3.02
N ARG A 24 11.10 -6.28 -3.36
CA ARG A 24 11.99 -5.16 -2.99
C ARG A 24 11.22 -3.93 -2.50
N GLN A 25 9.90 -4.03 -2.45
CA GLN A 25 9.04 -3.02 -1.84
C GLN A 25 8.35 -3.67 -0.65
N PHE A 26 8.43 -3.03 0.51
CA PHE A 26 7.89 -3.56 1.74
C PHE A 26 6.97 -2.54 2.39
N LYS A 27 5.77 -2.97 2.76
CA LYS A 27 4.82 -2.21 3.55
C LYS A 27 4.91 -2.66 5.00
N LEU A 28 5.21 -1.73 5.90
CA LEU A 28 5.24 -1.97 7.34
C LEU A 28 3.89 -1.64 7.95
N LYS A 29 3.33 -2.55 8.73
CA LYS A 29 2.13 -2.30 9.52
C LYS A 29 2.51 -1.68 10.85
N ILE A 30 2.07 -0.44 11.09
CA ILE A 30 2.31 0.34 12.30
C ILE A 30 0.98 0.84 12.91
N GLY A 31 1.04 1.64 13.98
CA GLY A 31 -0.16 2.22 14.61
C GLY A 31 -0.66 1.44 15.83
N LYS A 32 -0.04 0.30 16.18
CA LYS A 32 -0.39 -0.49 17.37
C LYS A 32 0.39 -0.06 18.63
N ARG A 33 1.45 0.72 18.46
CA ARG A 33 2.33 1.22 19.51
C ARG A 33 2.22 2.74 19.62
N SER A 34 3.02 3.33 20.51
CA SER A 34 3.19 4.77 20.48
C SER A 34 3.81 5.19 19.14
N VAL A 35 3.51 6.40 18.66
CA VAL A 35 4.12 6.94 17.44
C VAL A 35 5.65 6.91 17.52
N LYS A 36 6.21 7.19 18.70
CA LYS A 36 7.66 7.13 18.94
C LYS A 36 8.23 5.73 18.72
N ASP A 37 7.57 4.70 19.21
CA ASP A 37 8.03 3.32 19.07
C ASP A 37 7.85 2.82 17.64
N ASP A 38 6.77 3.22 16.95
CA ASP A 38 6.55 2.94 15.55
C ASP A 38 7.64 3.59 14.69
N LEU A 39 7.98 4.85 14.91
CA LEU A 39 9.07 5.53 14.20
C LEU A 39 10.42 4.87 14.45
N ALA A 40 10.71 4.45 15.69
CA ALA A 40 11.96 3.75 16.01
C ALA A 40 12.05 2.41 15.25
N HIS A 41 10.95 1.65 15.20
CA HIS A 41 10.85 0.41 14.45
C HIS A 41 11.10 0.62 12.94
N VAL A 42 10.42 1.59 12.34
CA VAL A 42 10.59 1.92 10.90
C VAL A 42 12.02 2.37 10.62
N ALA A 43 12.60 3.23 11.46
CA ALA A 43 13.96 3.73 11.30
C ALA A 43 15.00 2.60 11.35
N GLN A 44 14.84 1.64 12.25
CA GLN A 44 15.72 0.48 12.35
C GLN A 44 15.68 -0.35 11.06
N ILE A 45 14.49 -0.64 10.53
CA ILE A 45 14.33 -1.41 9.30
C ILE A 45 14.87 -0.63 8.09
N LYS A 46 14.58 0.68 7.98
CA LYS A 46 15.11 1.53 6.90
C LYS A 46 16.64 1.58 6.91
N SER A 47 17.22 1.72 8.11
CA SER A 47 18.67 1.73 8.27
C SER A 47 19.32 0.41 7.85
N ALA A 48 18.71 -0.72 8.15
CA ALA A 48 19.24 -2.04 7.77
C ALA A 48 19.13 -2.31 6.27
N LEU A 49 18.01 -1.93 5.64
CA LEU A 49 17.75 -2.22 4.21
C LEU A 49 18.35 -1.17 3.27
N GLY A 50 18.59 0.05 3.75
CA GLY A 50 19.15 1.14 2.95
C GLY A 50 18.36 1.40 1.67
N ASP A 51 19.10 1.52 0.55
CA ASP A 51 18.52 1.76 -0.78
C ASP A 51 18.19 0.46 -1.54
N ALA A 52 18.48 -0.70 -0.95
CA ALA A 52 18.10 -1.99 -1.53
C ALA A 52 16.59 -2.20 -1.55
N ALA A 53 15.84 -1.49 -0.69
CA ALA A 53 14.40 -1.63 -0.55
C ALA A 53 13.68 -0.27 -0.51
N ILE A 54 12.47 -0.27 -1.05
CA ILE A 54 11.51 0.84 -0.89
C ILE A 54 10.59 0.49 0.28
N LEU A 55 10.50 1.38 1.27
CA LEU A 55 9.59 1.22 2.40
C LEU A 55 8.39 2.14 2.26
N THR A 56 7.22 1.58 2.49
CA THR A 56 5.96 2.28 2.72
C THR A 56 5.40 1.84 4.08
N VAL A 57 4.51 2.61 4.65
CA VAL A 57 3.87 2.23 5.91
C VAL A 57 2.35 2.29 5.77
N ASP A 58 1.67 1.43 6.52
CA ASP A 58 0.23 1.45 6.66
C ASP A 58 -0.13 1.55 8.14
N VAL A 59 -0.88 2.59 8.46
CA VAL A 59 -1.30 2.92 9.82
C VAL A 59 -2.69 2.38 10.12
N ASN A 60 -3.43 1.98 9.11
CA ASN A 60 -4.80 1.45 9.22
C ASN A 60 -5.70 2.31 10.13
N GLN A 61 -5.72 3.63 9.90
CA GLN A 61 -6.57 4.60 10.60
C GLN A 61 -6.26 4.77 12.11
N ALA A 62 -5.11 4.29 12.58
CA ALA A 62 -4.85 4.20 14.03
C ALA A 62 -4.49 5.53 14.69
N TRP A 63 -4.08 6.54 13.94
CA TRP A 63 -3.65 7.82 14.50
C TRP A 63 -4.80 8.83 14.54
N ASP A 64 -4.86 9.63 15.59
CA ASP A 64 -5.58 10.90 15.55
C ASP A 64 -4.78 11.96 14.77
N MET A 65 -5.36 13.12 14.51
CA MET A 65 -4.71 14.15 13.72
C MET A 65 -3.44 14.72 14.38
N HIS A 66 -3.36 14.73 15.72
CA HIS A 66 -2.17 15.18 16.44
C HIS A 66 -1.02 14.19 16.26
N ALA A 67 -1.29 12.91 16.50
CA ALA A 67 -0.34 11.81 16.28
C ALA A 67 0.10 11.73 14.81
N ALA A 68 -0.84 11.90 13.86
CA ALA A 68 -0.56 11.84 12.44
C ALA A 68 0.40 12.95 11.98
N ARG A 69 0.24 14.18 12.42
CA ARG A 69 1.17 15.29 12.08
C ARG A 69 2.59 15.01 12.52
N TRP A 70 2.76 14.48 13.73
CA TRP A 70 4.07 14.13 14.23
C TRP A 70 4.62 12.85 13.56
N GLY A 71 3.79 11.83 13.46
CA GLY A 71 4.18 10.54 12.85
C GLY A 71 4.57 10.68 11.39
N VAL A 72 3.77 11.36 10.57
CA VAL A 72 4.05 11.57 9.14
C VAL A 72 5.34 12.36 8.93
N LYS A 73 5.57 13.41 9.74
CA LYS A 73 6.84 14.14 9.70
C LYS A 73 8.03 13.22 10.02
N GLY A 74 7.93 12.41 11.07
CA GLY A 74 8.98 11.45 11.43
C GLY A 74 9.23 10.40 10.33
N LEU A 75 8.18 9.90 9.68
CA LEU A 75 8.30 8.96 8.55
C LEU A 75 9.00 9.61 7.34
N GLN A 76 8.68 10.87 7.05
CA GLN A 76 9.37 11.65 6.02
C GLN A 76 10.86 11.80 6.33
N ASP A 77 11.20 12.17 7.55
CA ASP A 77 12.60 12.35 7.99
C ASP A 77 13.40 11.02 7.94
N ILE A 78 12.73 9.86 8.12
CA ILE A 78 13.33 8.52 7.97
C ILE A 78 13.52 8.15 6.48
N GLY A 79 12.82 8.78 5.56
CA GLY A 79 12.86 8.47 4.13
C GLY A 79 11.92 7.33 3.71
N VAL A 80 10.75 7.23 4.37
CA VAL A 80 9.64 6.38 3.91
C VAL A 80 9.02 6.99 2.67
N ALA A 81 8.67 6.18 1.68
CA ALA A 81 8.18 6.67 0.39
C ALA A 81 6.70 7.08 0.40
N MET A 82 5.90 6.51 1.28
CA MET A 82 4.45 6.74 1.33
C MET A 82 3.86 6.27 2.67
N VAL A 83 2.85 6.98 3.15
CA VAL A 83 2.02 6.58 4.30
C VAL A 83 0.58 6.30 3.85
N GLU A 84 0.07 5.12 4.19
CA GLU A 84 -1.30 4.69 3.88
C GLU A 84 -2.21 4.90 5.08
N GLN A 85 -3.36 5.52 4.82
CA GLN A 85 -4.49 5.76 5.71
C GLN A 85 -4.11 6.04 7.18
N PRO A 86 -3.37 7.13 7.44
CA PRO A 86 -2.88 7.42 8.80
C PRO A 86 -3.99 7.73 9.80
N ILE A 87 -5.10 8.31 9.36
CA ILE A 87 -6.22 8.75 10.19
C ILE A 87 -7.55 8.13 9.74
N PRO A 88 -8.61 8.16 10.57
CA PRO A 88 -9.91 7.58 10.22
C PRO A 88 -10.45 8.04 8.86
N ALA A 89 -10.96 7.10 8.08
CA ALA A 89 -11.48 7.30 6.72
C ALA A 89 -12.57 8.38 6.62
N ALA A 90 -13.38 8.54 7.67
CA ALA A 90 -14.43 9.57 7.72
C ALA A 90 -13.87 11.02 7.78
N GLN A 91 -12.56 11.19 8.02
CA GLN A 91 -11.94 12.49 8.23
C GLN A 91 -11.25 13.02 6.96
N ILE A 92 -11.94 13.02 5.82
CA ILE A 92 -11.40 13.39 4.50
C ILE A 92 -10.73 14.78 4.50
N ASN A 93 -11.33 15.78 5.14
CA ASN A 93 -10.78 17.14 5.21
C ASN A 93 -9.48 17.19 6.04
N ASN A 94 -9.39 16.38 7.09
CA ASN A 94 -8.18 16.27 7.90
C ASN A 94 -7.08 15.56 7.11
N LEU A 95 -7.42 14.52 6.32
CA LEU A 95 -6.48 13.84 5.45
C LEU A 95 -5.93 14.79 4.38
N ALA A 96 -6.79 15.61 3.77
CA ALA A 96 -6.40 16.67 2.85
C ALA A 96 -5.40 17.67 3.48
N SER A 97 -5.71 18.13 4.70
CA SER A 97 -4.80 19.03 5.42
C SER A 97 -3.46 18.38 5.75
N LEU A 98 -3.46 17.08 6.05
CA LEU A 98 -2.24 16.32 6.34
C LEU A 98 -1.39 16.17 5.07
N SER A 99 -1.96 15.73 3.95
CA SER A 99 -1.29 15.58 2.66
C SER A 99 -0.66 16.90 2.20
N GLN A 100 -1.36 18.03 2.32
CA GLN A 100 -0.85 19.34 1.95
C GLN A 100 0.26 19.88 2.88
N SER A 101 0.41 19.31 4.08
CA SER A 101 1.38 19.76 5.09
C SER A 101 2.69 18.95 5.12
N CYS A 102 2.84 17.94 4.26
CA CYS A 102 4.01 17.06 4.21
C CYS A 102 4.45 16.84 2.75
N GLU A 103 5.69 16.36 2.58
CA GLU A 103 6.26 16.00 1.27
C GLU A 103 6.17 14.50 0.98
N ILE A 104 5.96 13.67 2.01
CA ILE A 104 5.71 12.24 1.85
C ILE A 104 4.32 12.03 1.28
N ALA A 105 4.17 11.11 0.30
CA ALA A 105 2.88 10.81 -0.27
C ALA A 105 1.92 10.20 0.76
N VAL A 106 0.68 10.70 0.78
CA VAL A 106 -0.41 10.18 1.60
C VAL A 106 -1.39 9.41 0.73
N MET A 107 -1.64 8.14 1.05
CA MET A 107 -2.53 7.26 0.30
C MET A 107 -3.84 7.02 1.05
N ALA A 108 -4.95 7.09 0.32
CA ALA A 108 -6.28 6.72 0.82
C ALA A 108 -6.55 5.23 0.52
N ASP A 109 -7.03 4.48 1.51
CA ASP A 109 -7.38 3.05 1.41
C ASP A 109 -8.80 2.78 1.88
N GLU A 110 -9.06 2.68 3.17
CA GLU A 110 -10.34 2.21 3.72
C GLU A 110 -11.52 3.11 3.36
N ALA A 111 -11.23 4.29 2.91
CA ALA A 111 -12.23 5.25 2.45
C ALA A 111 -12.69 5.04 1.00
N LEU A 112 -12.00 4.18 0.22
CA LEU A 112 -12.26 3.97 -1.21
C LEU A 112 -13.05 2.68 -1.46
N ARG A 113 -14.38 2.77 -1.42
CA ARG A 113 -15.26 1.62 -1.64
C ARG A 113 -15.93 1.59 -3.02
N GLY A 114 -15.66 2.60 -3.85
CA GLY A 114 -16.20 2.71 -5.19
C GLY A 114 -16.06 4.10 -5.79
N ALA A 115 -16.72 4.33 -6.93
CA ALA A 115 -16.59 5.56 -7.70
C ALA A 115 -17.07 6.81 -6.94
N ASP A 116 -18.11 6.71 -6.13
CA ASP A 116 -18.62 7.86 -5.35
C ASP A 116 -17.58 8.36 -4.34
N ASP A 117 -16.92 7.43 -3.64
CA ASP A 117 -15.85 7.77 -2.71
C ASP A 117 -14.66 8.37 -3.48
N ALA A 118 -14.25 7.74 -4.59
CA ALA A 118 -13.18 8.25 -5.44
C ALA A 118 -13.46 9.68 -5.93
N MET A 119 -14.69 9.98 -6.33
CA MET A 119 -15.12 11.32 -6.72
C MET A 119 -15.03 12.33 -5.56
N ASN A 120 -15.34 11.91 -4.33
CA ASN A 120 -15.24 12.79 -3.16
C ASN A 120 -13.77 13.17 -2.89
N TYR A 121 -12.84 12.22 -3.06
CA TYR A 121 -11.39 12.49 -2.95
C TYR A 121 -10.85 13.30 -4.12
N ALA A 122 -11.37 13.10 -5.34
CA ALA A 122 -10.94 13.80 -6.54
C ALA A 122 -11.39 15.27 -6.61
N ARG A 123 -12.46 15.65 -5.90
CA ARG A 123 -12.97 17.05 -5.86
C ARG A 123 -12.05 18.01 -5.13
N GLY A 124 -11.14 17.52 -4.33
CA GLY A 124 -10.13 18.31 -3.61
C GLY A 124 -8.90 17.45 -3.37
N PRO A 125 -7.71 18.04 -3.15
CA PRO A 125 -6.47 17.30 -2.96
C PRO A 125 -6.46 16.59 -1.59
N ALA A 126 -7.31 15.58 -1.44
CA ALA A 126 -7.52 14.88 -0.18
C ALA A 126 -6.50 13.76 0.07
N ALA A 127 -5.78 13.34 -0.96
CA ALA A 127 -4.71 12.34 -0.90
C ALA A 127 -3.82 12.50 -2.13
N ASP A 128 -2.66 11.86 -2.14
CA ASP A 128 -1.74 11.83 -3.28
C ASP A 128 -1.91 10.56 -4.13
N ALA A 129 -2.48 9.51 -3.52
CA ALA A 129 -2.67 8.23 -4.18
C ALA A 129 -3.91 7.47 -3.66
N PHE A 130 -4.40 6.55 -4.47
CA PHE A 130 -5.46 5.61 -4.16
C PHE A 130 -4.92 4.18 -4.04
N ALA A 131 -5.20 3.49 -2.94
CA ALA A 131 -5.06 2.04 -2.83
C ALA A 131 -6.30 1.38 -3.43
N VAL A 132 -6.22 0.92 -4.66
CA VAL A 132 -7.35 0.29 -5.33
C VAL A 132 -7.33 -1.22 -5.08
N LYS A 133 -8.44 -1.74 -4.55
CA LYS A 133 -8.64 -3.16 -4.27
C LYS A 133 -9.90 -3.63 -5.02
N VAL A 134 -9.75 -4.64 -5.88
CA VAL A 134 -10.84 -5.12 -6.72
C VAL A 134 -12.04 -5.59 -5.89
N ALA A 135 -11.79 -6.34 -4.83
CA ALA A 135 -12.84 -6.84 -3.94
C ALA A 135 -13.53 -5.69 -3.18
N GLN A 136 -12.76 -4.76 -2.61
CA GLN A 136 -13.29 -3.59 -1.88
C GLN A 136 -14.12 -2.67 -2.79
N SER A 137 -13.72 -2.53 -4.04
CA SER A 137 -14.45 -1.73 -5.04
C SER A 137 -15.74 -2.41 -5.54
N GLY A 138 -15.97 -3.69 -5.23
CA GLY A 138 -17.13 -4.45 -5.68
C GLY A 138 -16.96 -5.07 -7.08
N GLY A 139 -15.72 -5.31 -7.51
CA GLY A 139 -15.40 -5.99 -8.77
C GLY A 139 -14.58 -5.17 -9.75
N LEU A 140 -14.19 -5.82 -10.85
CA LEU A 140 -13.27 -5.24 -11.85
C LEU A 140 -13.78 -3.94 -12.49
N SER A 141 -15.06 -3.88 -12.86
CA SER A 141 -15.65 -2.70 -13.48
C SER A 141 -15.58 -1.47 -12.56
N ASN A 142 -16.01 -1.66 -11.32
CA ASN A 142 -15.98 -0.59 -10.32
C ASN A 142 -14.53 -0.17 -9.98
N ALA A 143 -13.62 -1.12 -9.84
CA ALA A 143 -12.20 -0.81 -9.59
C ALA A 143 -11.58 -0.04 -10.77
N ARG A 144 -11.92 -0.37 -12.00
CA ARG A 144 -11.51 0.40 -13.19
C ARG A 144 -12.04 1.84 -13.14
N ASP A 145 -13.28 2.04 -12.70
CA ASP A 145 -13.86 3.37 -12.61
C ASP A 145 -13.17 4.20 -11.50
N VAL A 146 -12.82 3.59 -10.37
CA VAL A 146 -11.99 4.23 -9.32
C VAL A 146 -10.62 4.64 -9.87
N ILE A 147 -9.96 3.76 -10.64
CA ILE A 147 -8.68 4.06 -11.29
C ILE A 147 -8.83 5.24 -12.25
N ALA A 148 -9.84 5.22 -13.11
CA ALA A 148 -10.06 6.29 -14.09
C ALA A 148 -10.30 7.65 -13.42
N ILE A 149 -11.07 7.69 -12.34
CA ILE A 149 -11.30 8.91 -11.54
C ILE A 149 -9.99 9.39 -10.93
N GLY A 150 -9.24 8.52 -10.28
CA GLY A 150 -7.96 8.86 -9.67
C GLY A 150 -6.96 9.43 -10.68
N GLN A 151 -6.80 8.75 -11.83
CA GLN A 151 -5.91 9.20 -12.89
C GLN A 151 -6.36 10.57 -13.48
N ALA A 152 -7.66 10.75 -13.72
CA ALA A 152 -8.21 12.01 -14.21
C ALA A 152 -8.00 13.17 -13.22
N ALA A 153 -7.96 12.88 -11.93
CA ALA A 153 -7.66 13.85 -10.87
C ALA A 153 -6.15 14.05 -10.62
N GLY A 154 -5.28 13.36 -11.37
CA GLY A 154 -3.82 13.45 -11.19
C GLY A 154 -3.28 12.67 -9.99
N LEU A 155 -4.08 11.77 -9.41
CA LEU A 155 -3.68 10.95 -8.26
C LEU A 155 -2.91 9.69 -8.69
N GLY A 156 -1.96 9.27 -7.88
CA GLY A 156 -1.26 8.01 -8.06
C GLY A 156 -2.19 6.80 -7.84
N ILE A 157 -1.93 5.72 -8.55
CA ILE A 157 -2.64 4.45 -8.33
C ILE A 157 -1.68 3.43 -7.73
N TYR A 158 -2.14 2.77 -6.69
CA TYR A 158 -1.48 1.65 -6.05
C TYR A 158 -2.35 0.40 -6.12
N GLY A 159 -1.78 -0.72 -6.49
CA GLY A 159 -2.48 -2.00 -6.55
C GLY A 159 -2.59 -2.64 -5.17
N GLY A 160 -3.70 -2.38 -4.49
CA GLY A 160 -3.97 -2.95 -3.16
C GLY A 160 -4.50 -4.39 -3.21
N THR A 161 -4.59 -5.04 -2.05
CA THR A 161 -5.12 -6.40 -1.87
C THR A 161 -6.01 -6.50 -0.63
N MET A 162 -6.96 -7.45 -0.67
CA MET A 162 -7.69 -7.96 0.49
C MET A 162 -7.19 -9.37 0.85
N LEU A 163 -5.95 -9.70 0.46
CA LEU A 163 -5.32 -11.01 0.64
C LEU A 163 -6.05 -12.13 -0.12
N GLU A 164 -6.47 -11.84 -1.34
CA GLU A 164 -7.17 -12.76 -2.21
C GLU A 164 -6.31 -13.98 -2.56
N THR A 165 -6.95 -15.12 -2.80
CA THR A 165 -6.35 -16.31 -3.42
C THR A 165 -5.96 -16.04 -4.89
N GLY A 166 -5.41 -17.00 -5.56
CA GLY A 166 -4.87 -16.86 -6.91
C GLY A 166 -5.86 -16.30 -7.94
N VAL A 167 -7.15 -16.68 -7.88
CA VAL A 167 -8.17 -16.16 -8.83
C VAL A 167 -8.38 -14.65 -8.65
N GLY A 168 -8.59 -14.20 -7.42
CA GLY A 168 -8.78 -12.77 -7.15
C GLY A 168 -7.52 -11.96 -7.45
N THR A 169 -6.34 -12.50 -7.10
CA THR A 169 -5.05 -11.89 -7.39
C THR A 169 -4.79 -11.82 -8.90
N ALA A 170 -5.11 -12.87 -9.68
CA ALA A 170 -4.97 -12.85 -11.13
C ALA A 170 -5.90 -11.80 -11.77
N ALA A 171 -7.13 -11.67 -11.29
CA ALA A 171 -8.07 -10.66 -11.75
C ALA A 171 -7.54 -9.24 -11.47
N ALA A 172 -7.04 -8.98 -10.26
CA ALA A 172 -6.43 -7.71 -9.90
C ALA A 172 -5.18 -7.42 -10.75
N LEU A 173 -4.32 -8.41 -10.97
CA LEU A 173 -3.13 -8.29 -11.80
C LEU A 173 -3.46 -7.89 -13.23
N GLN A 174 -4.49 -8.51 -13.86
CA GLN A 174 -4.97 -8.14 -15.19
C GLN A 174 -5.42 -6.67 -15.23
N LEU A 175 -6.16 -6.21 -14.23
CA LEU A 175 -6.60 -4.82 -14.16
C LEU A 175 -5.40 -3.86 -14.04
N PHE A 176 -4.48 -4.13 -13.11
CA PHE A 176 -3.36 -3.23 -12.86
C PHE A 176 -2.34 -3.20 -14.01
N CYS A 177 -2.25 -4.24 -14.84
CA CYS A 177 -1.47 -4.21 -16.07
C CYS A 177 -2.03 -3.25 -17.14
N THR A 178 -3.25 -2.74 -16.97
CA THR A 178 -3.83 -1.69 -17.85
C THR A 178 -3.49 -0.27 -17.37
N VAL A 179 -2.87 -0.12 -16.21
CA VAL A 179 -2.46 1.17 -15.66
C VAL A 179 -1.04 1.49 -16.13
N ASP A 180 -0.87 2.61 -16.81
CA ASP A 180 0.41 2.99 -17.42
C ASP A 180 1.55 3.04 -16.41
N LYS A 181 1.29 3.52 -15.19
CA LYS A 181 2.31 3.65 -14.15
C LYS A 181 1.74 3.43 -12.76
N LEU A 182 2.28 2.44 -12.06
CA LEU A 182 2.10 2.22 -10.63
C LEU A 182 3.33 2.72 -9.90
N HIS A 183 3.32 3.97 -9.44
CA HIS A 183 4.51 4.63 -8.84
C HIS A 183 5.08 3.86 -7.64
N TRP A 184 4.20 3.29 -6.82
CA TRP A 184 4.57 2.51 -5.63
C TRP A 184 4.29 1.01 -5.80
N GLY A 185 4.02 0.56 -7.05
CA GLY A 185 3.79 -0.85 -7.38
C GLY A 185 2.45 -1.39 -6.90
N SER A 186 2.48 -2.64 -6.47
CA SER A 186 1.30 -3.35 -5.96
C SER A 186 1.69 -4.34 -4.86
N GLU A 187 0.72 -4.74 -4.04
CA GLU A 187 0.89 -5.73 -2.98
C GLU A 187 0.12 -7.03 -3.23
N LEU A 188 0.15 -7.53 -4.45
CA LEU A 188 -0.58 -8.71 -4.89
C LEU A 188 0.06 -10.04 -4.40
N PHE A 189 0.29 -10.18 -3.11
CA PHE A 189 1.00 -11.32 -2.50
C PHE A 189 0.08 -12.33 -1.81
N GLY A 190 -1.23 -12.13 -1.82
CA GLY A 190 -2.20 -13.01 -1.16
C GLY A 190 -1.96 -14.51 -1.36
N PRO A 191 -1.73 -15.00 -2.60
CA PRO A 191 -1.47 -16.43 -2.85
C PRO A 191 -0.28 -17.00 -2.08
N LEU A 192 0.71 -16.19 -1.71
CA LEU A 192 1.89 -16.64 -0.96
C LEU A 192 1.59 -16.96 0.52
N LEU A 193 0.40 -16.61 1.00
CA LEU A 193 -0.03 -16.85 2.38
C LEU A 193 -0.74 -18.19 2.56
N PHE A 194 -1.13 -18.85 1.47
CA PHE A 194 -1.88 -20.10 1.50
C PHE A 194 -0.98 -21.30 1.21
N LYS A 195 -1.24 -22.43 1.88
CA LYS A 195 -0.57 -23.70 1.58
C LYS A 195 -1.02 -24.28 0.26
N ASP A 196 -2.30 -24.15 -0.03
CA ASP A 196 -2.95 -24.65 -1.24
C ASP A 196 -3.77 -23.53 -1.86
N ASP A 197 -3.74 -23.43 -3.18
CA ASP A 197 -4.55 -22.49 -3.96
C ASP A 197 -5.46 -23.28 -4.92
N ILE A 198 -6.56 -22.68 -5.34
CA ILE A 198 -7.50 -23.26 -6.28
C ILE A 198 -7.01 -23.21 -7.74
N LEU A 199 -5.89 -22.55 -7.99
CA LEU A 199 -5.27 -22.50 -9.33
C LEU A 199 -4.54 -23.83 -9.63
N THR A 200 -4.73 -24.37 -10.83
CA THR A 200 -3.95 -25.51 -11.32
C THR A 200 -2.48 -25.18 -11.53
N THR A 201 -2.20 -23.92 -11.87
CA THR A 201 -0.84 -23.38 -12.02
C THR A 201 -0.72 -22.13 -11.15
N PRO A 202 0.13 -22.14 -10.12
CA PRO A 202 0.34 -20.99 -9.26
C PRO A 202 0.84 -19.76 -10.02
N LEU A 203 0.52 -18.55 -9.51
CA LEU A 203 1.10 -17.32 -10.02
C LEU A 203 2.61 -17.31 -9.77
N ARG A 204 3.36 -16.84 -10.75
CA ARG A 204 4.82 -16.74 -10.65
C ARG A 204 5.24 -15.40 -10.06
N TYR A 205 6.01 -15.47 -8.97
CA TYR A 205 6.66 -14.33 -8.33
C TYR A 205 8.17 -14.46 -8.55
N ALA A 206 8.75 -13.62 -9.38
CA ALA A 206 10.18 -13.64 -9.69
C ALA A 206 10.63 -12.25 -10.20
N ASP A 207 11.91 -11.96 -10.07
CA ASP A 207 12.51 -10.71 -10.55
C ASP A 207 11.82 -9.47 -10.00
N PHE A 208 11.38 -9.55 -8.73
CA PHE A 208 10.63 -8.50 -8.02
C PHE A 208 9.26 -8.17 -8.65
N GLN A 209 8.69 -9.09 -9.39
CA GLN A 209 7.42 -8.95 -10.08
C GLN A 209 6.52 -10.15 -9.87
N VAL A 210 5.22 -9.92 -9.92
CA VAL A 210 4.23 -10.96 -10.16
C VAL A 210 3.90 -10.99 -11.66
N HIS A 211 3.93 -12.16 -12.26
CA HIS A 211 3.76 -12.34 -13.71
C HIS A 211 2.33 -12.72 -14.05
N LEU A 212 1.81 -12.14 -15.13
CA LEU A 212 0.52 -12.55 -15.70
C LEU A 212 0.55 -14.06 -16.02
N PRO A 213 -0.50 -14.80 -15.67
CA PRO A 213 -0.63 -16.17 -16.10
C PRO A 213 -0.67 -16.21 -17.65
N LYS A 214 0.04 -17.20 -18.21
CA LYS A 214 -0.13 -17.51 -19.61
C LYS A 214 -1.47 -18.25 -19.74
N GLY A 215 -2.39 -17.69 -20.50
CA GLY A 215 -3.73 -18.25 -20.72
C GLY A 215 -3.71 -19.64 -21.33
#